data_c14137f0d86a6410a7b6f45509a7e98f
#
_entry.id   c14137f0d86a6410a7b6f45509a7e98f
#
_cell.length_a   1.000
_cell.length_b   1.000
_cell.length_c   1.000
_cell.angle_alpha   90.00
_cell.angle_beta   90.00
_cell.angle_gamma   90.00
#
_symmetry.space_group_name_H-M   'P 1'
#
loop_
_entity.id
_entity.type
_entity.pdbx_description
1 polymer ?
#
loop_
_entity_poly.entity_id
_entity_poly.type
_entity_poly.pdbx_seq_one_letter_code
_entity_poly.pdbx_strand_id
1 'polypeptide(L)'
;MSLKIDKNNVYFLPPTNKNSLSTALPQFSGDVKSFEFKVKFRPDFSKAEPEINYGIMMLNGKHLGISWLESEDGQSNIVGSLWTEEEIQQIYSPLTYDRKTLERTNDYTYAHFIVDIENGWMRLNNAATKKIKGKLSNDYRFSYLWLGCGNSFENCDEEYRWNFYGNINYAEVIINGKTVFHSTCQKKTKYKVYDESENGNHLLKYSREWFE
;
A
#
# COMPACT_ATOMS: atom_id res chain seq x y z
N MET A 1 -1.03 -19.38 5.75
CA MET A 1 0.38 -18.98 5.49
C MET A 1 0.36 -17.49 5.18
N SER A 2 1.39 -16.71 5.52
CA SER A 2 1.42 -15.27 5.27
C SER A 2 2.69 -14.87 4.52
N LEU A 3 2.69 -13.70 3.90
CA LEU A 3 3.85 -13.10 3.27
C LEU A 3 4.62 -12.30 4.32
N LYS A 4 5.86 -12.68 4.59
CA LYS A 4 6.74 -11.90 5.47
C LYS A 4 7.30 -10.72 4.68
N ILE A 5 7.15 -9.53 5.24
CA ILE A 5 7.74 -8.29 4.74
C ILE A 5 8.83 -7.84 5.70
N ASP A 6 9.98 -7.49 5.16
CA ASP A 6 11.12 -6.88 5.87
C ASP A 6 11.98 -6.10 4.85
N LYS A 7 13.10 -5.51 5.30
CA LYS A 7 13.99 -4.74 4.42
C LYS A 7 14.47 -5.49 3.17
N ASN A 8 14.47 -6.82 3.20
CA ASN A 8 14.92 -7.66 2.08
C ASN A 8 13.76 -8.32 1.31
N ASN A 9 12.51 -8.11 1.74
CA ASN A 9 11.32 -8.76 1.20
C ASN A 9 10.20 -7.73 0.97
N VAL A 10 10.45 -6.82 0.06
CA VAL A 10 9.50 -5.86 -0.48
C VAL A 10 9.08 -6.34 -1.87
N TYR A 11 7.84 -6.19 -2.24
CA TYR A 11 7.30 -6.67 -3.51
C TYR A 11 6.65 -5.54 -4.29
N PHE A 12 6.81 -5.58 -5.60
CA PHE A 12 6.24 -4.57 -6.48
C PHE A 12 5.72 -5.20 -7.78
N LEU A 13 4.80 -4.50 -8.42
CA LEU A 13 4.35 -4.84 -9.76
C LEU A 13 5.30 -4.21 -10.78
N PRO A 14 6.11 -5.01 -11.49
CA PRO A 14 7.08 -4.49 -12.44
C PRO A 14 6.37 -3.86 -13.65
N PRO A 15 7.02 -2.91 -14.34
CA PRO A 15 6.55 -2.42 -15.62
C PRO A 15 6.51 -3.56 -16.65
N THR A 16 5.60 -3.47 -17.59
CA THR A 16 5.46 -4.46 -18.67
C THR A 16 6.67 -4.50 -19.61
N ASN A 17 7.47 -3.44 -19.63
CA ASN A 17 8.71 -3.34 -20.38
C ASN A 17 9.77 -2.61 -19.52
N LYS A 18 10.96 -3.18 -19.38
CA LYS A 18 12.10 -2.59 -18.62
C LYS A 18 12.45 -1.16 -19.06
N ASN A 19 12.21 -0.81 -20.32
CA ASN A 19 12.51 0.51 -20.88
C ASN A 19 11.30 1.46 -20.89
N SER A 20 10.18 1.06 -20.31
CA SER A 20 8.96 1.83 -20.30
C SER A 20 8.63 2.22 -18.86
N LEU A 21 8.59 3.51 -18.60
CA LEU A 21 7.99 4.07 -17.39
C LEU A 21 6.45 3.88 -17.39
N SER A 22 5.89 3.21 -18.41
CA SER A 22 4.48 2.92 -18.47
C SER A 22 4.11 1.88 -17.42
N THR A 23 3.08 2.20 -16.67
CA THR A 23 2.55 1.38 -15.58
C THR A 23 2.17 -0.01 -16.05
N ALA A 24 2.47 -1.00 -15.23
CA ALA A 24 1.93 -2.35 -15.37
C ALA A 24 0.41 -2.41 -15.11
N LEU A 25 -0.20 -1.32 -14.68
CA LEU A 25 -1.64 -1.15 -14.52
C LEU A 25 -2.19 -0.30 -15.68
N PRO A 26 -2.53 -0.90 -16.83
CA PRO A 26 -2.99 -0.17 -18.01
C PRO A 26 -4.29 0.62 -17.80
N GLN A 27 -4.99 0.36 -16.69
CA GLN A 27 -6.22 1.04 -16.29
C GLN A 27 -6.01 2.49 -15.84
N PHE A 28 -4.76 2.95 -15.65
CA PHE A 28 -4.45 4.34 -15.27
C PHE A 28 -4.47 5.35 -16.43
N SER A 29 -4.88 4.94 -17.62
CA SER A 29 -4.94 5.82 -18.78
C SER A 29 -6.17 6.75 -18.77
N GLY A 30 -6.27 7.61 -17.79
CA GLY A 30 -7.11 8.82 -17.95
C GLY A 30 -8.45 8.84 -17.23
N ASP A 31 -9.18 7.74 -17.11
CA ASP A 31 -10.57 7.75 -16.60
C ASP A 31 -10.72 7.03 -15.25
N VAL A 32 -9.77 7.22 -14.33
CA VAL A 32 -9.92 6.61 -13.00
C VAL A 32 -10.94 7.41 -12.19
N LYS A 33 -12.03 6.73 -11.81
CA LYS A 33 -13.12 7.27 -11.00
C LYS A 33 -13.02 6.87 -9.54
N SER A 34 -12.44 5.72 -9.25
CA SER A 34 -12.28 5.24 -7.88
C SER A 34 -11.11 4.28 -7.72
N PHE A 35 -10.56 4.26 -6.49
CA PHE A 35 -9.60 3.26 -6.02
C PHE A 35 -10.14 2.62 -4.75
N GLU A 36 -9.90 1.31 -4.60
CA GLU A 36 -10.06 0.63 -3.33
C GLU A 36 -8.82 -0.22 -3.04
N PHE A 37 -8.34 -0.12 -1.81
CA PHE A 37 -7.23 -0.90 -1.28
C PHE A 37 -7.72 -1.70 -0.09
N LYS A 38 -7.54 -3.02 -0.13
CA LYS A 38 -7.87 -3.89 0.99
C LYS A 38 -6.65 -4.71 1.36
N VAL A 39 -6.28 -4.69 2.63
CA VAL A 39 -5.13 -5.45 3.12
C VAL A 39 -5.43 -6.02 4.50
N LYS A 40 -4.96 -7.25 4.73
CA LYS A 40 -4.94 -7.87 6.04
C LYS A 40 -3.51 -8.16 6.44
N PHE A 41 -3.05 -7.55 7.52
CA PHE A 41 -1.65 -7.50 7.91
C PHE A 41 -1.48 -7.61 9.42
N ARG A 42 -0.25 -7.91 9.84
CA ARG A 42 0.18 -7.92 11.23
C ARG A 42 1.56 -7.28 11.32
N PRO A 43 1.71 -6.15 12.02
CA PRO A 43 3.00 -5.48 12.21
C PRO A 43 3.97 -6.33 13.03
N ASP A 44 5.27 -6.16 12.76
CA ASP A 44 6.36 -6.61 13.62
C ASP A 44 6.90 -5.41 14.41
N PHE A 45 6.41 -5.23 15.60
CA PHE A 45 6.73 -4.09 16.45
C PHE A 45 8.19 -4.06 16.94
N SER A 46 8.92 -5.17 16.83
CA SER A 46 10.33 -5.21 17.23
C SER A 46 11.22 -4.30 16.36
N LYS A 47 10.70 -3.86 15.22
CA LYS A 47 11.37 -3.00 14.24
C LYS A 47 10.72 -1.62 14.09
N ALA A 48 9.62 -1.37 14.79
CA ALA A 48 8.89 -0.13 14.69
C ALA A 48 9.62 0.99 15.44
N GLU A 49 9.76 2.14 14.79
CA GLU A 49 10.25 3.38 15.37
C GLU A 49 9.09 4.35 15.54
N PRO A 50 9.03 5.14 16.60
CA PRO A 50 7.99 6.14 16.80
C PRO A 50 7.94 7.16 15.65
N GLU A 51 6.76 7.70 15.40
CA GLU A 51 6.48 8.74 14.40
C GLU A 51 6.80 8.36 12.94
N ILE A 52 7.04 7.08 12.67
CA ILE A 52 7.26 6.60 11.32
C ILE A 52 5.96 6.05 10.72
N ASN A 53 5.71 6.44 9.48
CA ASN A 53 4.59 5.99 8.68
C ASN A 53 5.03 4.89 7.69
N TYR A 54 4.78 3.64 8.05
CA TYR A 54 5.24 2.47 7.30
C TYR A 54 4.27 2.10 6.18
N GLY A 55 4.71 2.14 4.94
CA GLY A 55 3.89 1.79 3.79
C GLY A 55 3.57 0.30 3.71
N ILE A 56 2.29 -0.06 3.81
CA ILE A 56 1.82 -1.45 3.73
C ILE A 56 1.49 -1.83 2.30
N MET A 57 0.62 -1.05 1.67
CA MET A 57 0.21 -1.23 0.28
C MET A 57 0.01 0.14 -0.36
N MET A 58 0.89 0.48 -1.27
CA MET A 58 0.98 1.82 -1.84
C MET A 58 1.04 1.77 -3.37
N LEU A 59 0.40 2.75 -3.99
CA LEU A 59 0.65 3.09 -5.39
C LEU A 59 1.62 4.26 -5.46
N ASN A 60 2.60 4.14 -6.37
CA ASN A 60 3.64 5.14 -6.62
C ASN A 60 4.49 5.52 -5.39
N GLY A 61 4.63 4.60 -4.44
CA GLY A 61 5.60 4.74 -3.36
C GLY A 61 5.46 5.93 -2.42
N LYS A 62 4.61 6.92 -2.71
CA LYS A 62 4.57 8.11 -1.86
C LYS A 62 3.28 8.26 -1.06
N HIS A 63 2.12 8.31 -1.69
CA HIS A 63 0.98 8.85 -0.96
C HIS A 63 -0.40 8.32 -1.37
N LEU A 64 -0.51 7.34 -2.25
CA LEU A 64 -1.81 6.72 -2.52
C LEU A 64 -1.82 5.29 -2.01
N GLY A 65 -2.47 5.07 -0.87
CA GLY A 65 -2.60 3.73 -0.32
C GLY A 65 -2.75 3.70 1.18
N ILE A 66 -2.31 2.60 1.78
CA ILE A 66 -2.47 2.29 3.19
C ILE A 66 -1.10 2.19 3.84
N SER A 67 -0.96 2.85 4.99
CA SER A 67 0.21 2.80 5.83
C SER A 67 -0.15 2.55 7.30
N TRP A 68 0.87 2.24 8.08
CA TRP A 68 0.81 2.04 9.52
C TRP A 68 1.66 3.11 10.20
N LEU A 69 1.07 3.91 11.05
CA LEU A 69 1.73 4.96 11.82
C LEU A 69 1.95 4.50 13.25
N GLU A 70 3.19 4.53 13.71
CA GLU A 70 3.54 4.37 15.12
C GLU A 70 3.60 5.74 15.79
N SER A 71 2.96 5.86 16.97
CA SER A 71 3.01 7.06 17.79
C SER A 71 3.95 6.86 19.00
N GLU A 72 4.49 7.95 19.52
CA GLU A 72 5.40 7.91 20.69
C GLU A 72 4.78 7.29 21.94
N ASP A 73 3.47 7.46 22.12
CA ASP A 73 2.72 6.93 23.26
C ASP A 73 2.43 5.41 23.17
N GLY A 74 2.93 4.73 22.13
CA GLY A 74 2.67 3.31 21.88
C GLY A 74 1.29 3.00 21.31
N GLN A 75 0.55 4.03 20.90
CA GLN A 75 -0.65 3.89 20.11
C GLN A 75 -0.29 3.90 18.62
N SER A 76 -0.97 3.12 17.85
CA SER A 76 -0.72 3.04 16.43
C SER A 76 -2.01 3.25 15.64
N ASN A 77 -1.87 3.76 14.43
CA ASN A 77 -3.00 4.04 13.55
C ASN A 77 -2.79 3.44 12.16
N ILE A 78 -3.89 3.05 11.54
CA ILE A 78 -3.92 2.83 10.10
C ILE A 78 -4.23 4.18 9.45
N VAL A 79 -3.48 4.50 8.40
CA VAL A 79 -3.61 5.75 7.66
C VAL A 79 -3.87 5.45 6.20
N GLY A 80 -4.94 6.02 5.65
CA GLY A 80 -5.16 6.13 4.22
C GLY A 80 -4.61 7.47 3.73
N SER A 81 -3.80 7.46 2.69
CA SER A 81 -3.17 8.66 2.15
C SER A 81 -3.47 8.84 0.68
N LEU A 82 -3.62 10.09 0.27
CA LEU A 82 -3.87 10.51 -1.10
C LEU A 82 -3.09 11.79 -1.39
N TRP A 83 -2.32 11.81 -2.46
CA TRP A 83 -1.66 13.01 -2.94
C TRP A 83 -2.48 13.70 -4.04
N THR A 84 -2.81 14.95 -3.81
CA THR A 84 -3.40 15.83 -4.82
C THR A 84 -2.36 16.85 -5.29
N GLU A 85 -2.69 17.65 -6.31
CA GLU A 85 -1.82 18.73 -6.77
C GLU A 85 -1.58 19.81 -5.71
N GLU A 86 -2.46 19.90 -4.70
CA GLU A 86 -2.40 20.92 -3.66
C GLU A 86 -1.68 20.43 -2.41
N GLU A 87 -1.99 19.19 -1.94
CA GLU A 87 -1.51 18.67 -0.65
C GLU A 87 -1.60 17.16 -0.55
N ILE A 88 -0.86 16.61 0.42
CA ILE A 88 -1.07 15.25 0.90
C ILE A 88 -2.26 15.25 1.85
N GLN A 89 -3.27 14.47 1.53
CA GLN A 89 -4.43 14.30 2.39
C GLN A 89 -4.41 12.93 3.03
N GLN A 90 -4.70 12.90 4.33
CA GLN A 90 -4.72 11.69 5.12
C GLN A 90 -6.06 11.52 5.83
N ILE A 91 -6.45 10.27 6.00
CA ILE A 91 -7.56 9.84 6.83
C ILE A 91 -7.07 8.74 7.77
N TYR A 92 -7.41 8.86 9.03
CA TYR A 92 -6.99 7.93 10.07
C TYR A 92 -8.12 6.95 10.37
N SER A 93 -7.78 5.71 10.68
CA SER A 93 -8.75 4.77 11.24
C SER A 93 -9.36 5.36 12.51
N PRO A 94 -10.67 5.17 12.74
CA PRO A 94 -11.30 5.60 13.99
C PRO A 94 -10.84 4.79 15.20
N LEU A 95 -10.19 3.64 14.96
CA LEU A 95 -9.60 2.79 16.00
C LEU A 95 -8.11 3.06 16.07
N THR A 96 -7.64 3.36 17.27
CA THR A 96 -6.23 3.27 17.63
C THR A 96 -5.92 1.85 18.08
N TYR A 97 -4.71 1.41 17.82
CA TYR A 97 -4.26 0.07 18.12
C TYR A 97 -3.21 0.14 19.23
N ASP A 98 -3.54 -0.41 20.40
CA ASP A 98 -2.57 -0.57 21.47
C ASP A 98 -1.54 -1.63 21.12
N ARG A 99 -0.29 -1.22 21.02
CA ARG A 99 0.84 -2.06 20.62
C ARG A 99 0.97 -3.32 21.48
N LYS A 100 0.89 -3.19 22.81
CA LYS A 100 1.03 -4.33 23.74
C LYS A 100 -0.08 -5.35 23.55
N THR A 101 -1.29 -4.88 23.24
CA THR A 101 -2.42 -5.74 22.94
C THR A 101 -2.22 -6.50 21.63
N LEU A 102 -1.81 -5.84 20.56
CA LEU A 102 -1.55 -6.49 19.28
C LEU A 102 -0.38 -7.50 19.35
N GLU A 103 0.70 -7.15 20.04
CA GLU A 103 1.82 -8.07 20.27
C GLU A 103 1.37 -9.34 21.00
N ARG A 104 0.50 -9.19 22.01
CA ARG A 104 0.00 -10.31 22.82
C ARG A 104 -0.98 -11.21 22.07
N THR A 105 -1.92 -10.63 21.32
CA THR A 105 -2.96 -11.41 20.62
C THR A 105 -2.43 -12.02 19.34
N ASN A 106 -1.38 -11.44 18.76
CA ASN A 106 -0.81 -11.88 17.50
C ASN A 106 -1.84 -11.87 16.33
N ASP A 107 -2.84 -11.00 16.42
CA ASP A 107 -3.95 -10.91 15.49
C ASP A 107 -3.58 -10.14 14.22
N TYR A 108 -4.30 -10.46 13.15
CA TYR A 108 -4.22 -9.71 11.91
C TYR A 108 -5.22 -8.55 11.92
N THR A 109 -4.72 -7.38 11.54
CA THR A 109 -5.53 -6.17 11.35
C THR A 109 -5.98 -6.06 9.90
N TYR A 110 -7.19 -5.58 9.68
CA TYR A 110 -7.75 -5.34 8.35
C TYR A 110 -7.89 -3.85 8.08
N ALA A 111 -7.50 -3.44 6.88
CA ALA A 111 -7.71 -2.09 6.39
C ALA A 111 -8.40 -2.11 5.02
N HIS A 112 -9.38 -1.23 4.86
CA HIS A 112 -10.10 -0.97 3.62
C HIS A 112 -10.13 0.55 3.38
N PHE A 113 -9.36 1.01 2.39
CA PHE A 113 -9.29 2.41 2.00
C PHE A 113 -9.95 2.61 0.65
N ILE A 114 -10.90 3.54 0.60
CA ILE A 114 -11.66 3.89 -0.59
C ILE A 114 -11.38 5.34 -0.94
N VAL A 115 -11.10 5.60 -2.20
CA VAL A 115 -10.98 6.93 -2.79
C VAL A 115 -11.97 7.01 -3.95
N ASP A 116 -13.03 7.76 -3.78
CA ASP A 116 -14.03 8.05 -4.81
C ASP A 116 -13.72 9.42 -5.42
N ILE A 117 -13.06 9.40 -6.56
CA ILE A 117 -12.62 10.61 -7.25
C ILE A 117 -13.81 11.29 -7.92
N GLU A 118 -14.73 10.50 -8.48
CA GLU A 118 -15.90 11.02 -9.20
C GLU A 118 -16.81 11.83 -8.27
N ASN A 119 -16.98 11.39 -7.01
CA ASN A 119 -17.80 12.07 -6.01
C ASN A 119 -16.99 12.92 -5.01
N GLY A 120 -15.65 12.91 -5.11
CA GLY A 120 -14.76 13.79 -4.36
C GLY A 120 -14.65 13.46 -2.87
N TRP A 121 -14.60 12.18 -2.49
CA TRP A 121 -14.43 11.78 -1.11
C TRP A 121 -13.51 10.56 -0.93
N MET A 122 -12.97 10.40 0.28
CA MET A 122 -12.23 9.21 0.70
C MET A 122 -12.73 8.68 2.04
N ARG A 123 -12.52 7.38 2.29
CA ARG A 123 -12.89 6.71 3.54
C ARG A 123 -11.94 5.58 3.87
N LEU A 124 -11.60 5.44 5.15
CA LEU A 124 -10.81 4.34 5.68
C LEU A 124 -11.64 3.56 6.71
N ASN A 125 -11.82 2.27 6.47
CA ASN A 125 -12.65 1.41 7.30
C ASN A 125 -14.04 2.03 7.56
N ASN A 126 -14.41 2.14 8.83
CA ASN A 126 -15.69 2.74 9.28
C ASN A 126 -15.55 4.23 9.65
N ALA A 127 -14.47 4.90 9.28
CA ALA A 127 -14.34 6.35 9.48
C ALA A 127 -15.43 7.10 8.71
N ALA A 128 -15.75 8.30 9.18
CA ALA A 128 -16.57 9.22 8.38
C ALA A 128 -15.86 9.55 7.06
N THR A 129 -16.61 9.79 6.01
CA THR A 129 -16.05 10.22 4.73
C THR A 129 -15.37 11.59 4.87
N LYS A 130 -14.20 11.73 4.26
CA LYS A 130 -13.47 12.99 4.16
C LYS A 130 -13.54 13.50 2.73
N LYS A 131 -13.91 14.77 2.55
CA LYS A 131 -13.92 15.42 1.24
C LYS A 131 -12.48 15.56 0.70
N ILE A 132 -12.29 15.19 -0.56
CA ILE A 132 -11.03 15.40 -1.28
C ILE A 132 -10.95 16.86 -1.72
N LYS A 133 -9.81 17.51 -1.48
CA LYS A 133 -9.47 18.83 -1.95
C LYS A 133 -8.50 18.75 -3.13
N GLY A 134 -8.66 19.62 -4.11
CA GLY A 134 -7.81 19.64 -5.28
C GLY A 134 -8.01 18.46 -6.24
N LYS A 135 -7.18 18.39 -7.26
CA LYS A 135 -7.18 17.33 -8.25
C LYS A 135 -6.12 16.27 -7.91
N LEU A 136 -6.34 15.04 -8.35
CA LEU A 136 -5.30 14.03 -8.25
C LEU A 136 -4.06 14.46 -9.02
N SER A 137 -2.89 14.23 -8.40
CA SER A 137 -1.61 14.43 -9.06
C SER A 137 -1.52 13.56 -10.32
N ASN A 138 -1.04 14.16 -11.42
CA ASN A 138 -0.85 13.41 -12.67
C ASN A 138 0.22 12.30 -12.59
N ASP A 139 1.01 12.29 -11.51
CA ASP A 139 2.09 11.30 -11.30
C ASP A 139 1.60 9.87 -11.10
N TYR A 140 0.31 9.69 -10.80
CA TYR A 140 -0.28 8.35 -10.68
C TYR A 140 -0.25 7.54 -12.00
N ARG A 141 -0.08 8.17 -13.14
CA ARG A 141 0.05 7.49 -14.44
C ARG A 141 1.30 6.61 -14.55
N PHE A 142 2.29 6.85 -13.70
CA PHE A 142 3.55 6.10 -13.64
C PHE A 142 3.69 5.31 -12.35
N SER A 143 2.57 4.96 -11.73
CA SER A 143 2.56 4.37 -10.40
C SER A 143 2.80 2.88 -10.43
N TYR A 144 3.57 2.42 -9.46
CA TYR A 144 3.79 1.01 -9.20
C TYR A 144 2.99 0.60 -7.96
N LEU A 145 2.39 -0.58 -7.99
CA LEU A 145 1.84 -1.18 -6.79
C LEU A 145 2.98 -1.79 -5.97
N TRP A 146 3.09 -1.36 -4.71
CA TRP A 146 4.04 -1.88 -3.74
C TRP A 146 3.33 -2.58 -2.59
N LEU A 147 3.90 -3.69 -2.14
CA LEU A 147 3.61 -4.28 -0.84
C LEU A 147 4.85 -4.16 0.04
N GLY A 148 4.70 -3.46 1.17
CA GLY A 148 5.73 -3.32 2.18
C GLY A 148 6.67 -2.13 2.01
N CYS A 149 6.44 -1.26 1.02
CA CYS A 149 7.26 -0.07 0.81
C CYS A 149 6.43 1.20 0.83
N GLY A 150 6.84 2.20 1.62
CA GLY A 150 6.23 3.52 1.70
C GLY A 150 6.90 4.59 0.84
N ASN A 151 8.07 4.29 0.25
CA ASN A 151 8.86 5.23 -0.52
C ASN A 151 8.66 5.12 -2.03
N SER A 152 9.14 6.16 -2.72
CA SER A 152 9.27 6.11 -4.17
C SER A 152 10.36 5.10 -4.54
N PHE A 153 10.20 4.59 -5.75
CA PHE A 153 11.11 3.68 -6.42
C PHE A 153 12.61 4.00 -6.26
N GLU A 154 12.97 5.26 -6.41
CA GLU A 154 14.35 5.73 -6.36
C GLU A 154 15.00 5.60 -4.97
N ASN A 155 14.18 5.53 -3.92
CA ASN A 155 14.65 5.58 -2.53
C ASN A 155 14.31 4.31 -1.73
N CYS A 156 13.78 3.27 -2.36
CA CYS A 156 13.41 2.04 -1.64
C CYS A 156 14.64 1.33 -1.03
N ASP A 157 15.82 1.54 -1.60
CA ASP A 157 17.09 0.99 -1.09
C ASP A 157 17.79 1.89 -0.06
N GLU A 158 17.59 3.22 -0.14
CA GLU A 158 18.36 4.17 0.66
C GLU A 158 17.70 4.47 1.99
N GLU A 159 16.36 4.38 2.05
CA GLU A 159 15.60 4.67 3.26
C GLU A 159 14.63 3.53 3.60
N TYR A 160 15.14 2.39 4.03
CA TYR A 160 14.35 1.28 4.59
C TYR A 160 13.43 1.72 5.73
N ARG A 161 13.61 2.91 6.24
CA ARG A 161 12.88 3.53 7.33
C ARG A 161 11.36 3.54 7.12
N TRP A 162 10.91 3.65 5.87
CA TRP A 162 9.49 3.71 5.52
C TRP A 162 8.89 2.35 5.14
N ASN A 163 9.71 1.32 5.15
CA ASN A 163 9.27 -0.02 4.80
C ASN A 163 8.51 -0.65 5.96
N PHE A 164 7.38 -1.26 5.65
CA PHE A 164 6.62 -2.03 6.61
C PHE A 164 7.39 -3.29 7.03
N TYR A 165 7.35 -3.59 8.30
CA TYR A 165 7.85 -4.82 8.87
C TYR A 165 6.68 -5.63 9.43
N GLY A 166 6.54 -6.87 8.99
CA GLY A 166 5.45 -7.70 9.47
C GLY A 166 5.02 -8.78 8.49
N ASN A 167 3.75 -9.13 8.56
CA ASN A 167 3.17 -10.16 7.73
C ASN A 167 1.93 -9.62 7.02
N ILE A 168 1.78 -9.96 5.74
CA ILE A 168 0.56 -9.70 4.95
C ILE A 168 -0.02 -11.06 4.57
N ASN A 169 -1.32 -11.26 4.76
CA ASN A 169 -2.00 -12.49 4.38
C ASN A 169 -3.16 -12.29 3.39
N TYR A 170 -3.44 -11.05 3.05
CA TYR A 170 -4.41 -10.67 2.02
C TYR A 170 -4.08 -9.27 1.49
N ALA A 171 -4.17 -9.09 0.18
CA ALA A 171 -4.07 -7.79 -0.46
C ALA A 171 -4.94 -7.76 -1.73
N GLU A 172 -5.69 -6.67 -1.92
CA GLU A 172 -6.53 -6.46 -3.10
C GLU A 172 -6.53 -4.99 -3.50
N VAL A 173 -6.44 -4.74 -4.80
CA VAL A 173 -6.61 -3.41 -5.40
C VAL A 173 -7.74 -3.47 -6.41
N ILE A 174 -8.67 -2.54 -6.29
CA ILE A 174 -9.82 -2.39 -7.18
C ILE A 174 -9.75 -0.98 -7.79
N ILE A 175 -9.94 -0.89 -9.10
CA ILE A 175 -10.01 0.38 -9.82
C ILE A 175 -11.30 0.40 -10.62
N ASN A 176 -12.10 1.46 -10.48
CA ASN A 176 -13.39 1.60 -11.14
C ASN A 176 -14.32 0.37 -10.94
N GLY A 177 -14.31 -0.20 -9.74
CA GLY A 177 -15.08 -1.39 -9.38
C GLY A 177 -14.56 -2.72 -9.96
N LYS A 178 -13.41 -2.72 -10.64
CA LYS A 178 -12.78 -3.94 -11.16
C LYS A 178 -11.55 -4.30 -10.34
N THR A 179 -11.48 -5.55 -9.88
CA THR A 179 -10.27 -6.07 -9.22
C THR A 179 -9.12 -6.11 -10.22
N VAL A 180 -8.04 -5.38 -9.95
CA VAL A 180 -6.83 -5.33 -10.79
C VAL A 180 -5.69 -6.15 -10.21
N PHE A 181 -5.70 -6.37 -8.90
CA PHE A 181 -4.80 -7.24 -8.18
C PHE A 181 -5.52 -7.88 -7.00
N HIS A 182 -5.32 -9.17 -6.80
CA HIS A 182 -5.80 -9.90 -5.62
C HIS A 182 -4.83 -11.00 -5.24
N SER A 183 -4.49 -11.10 -3.96
CA SER A 183 -3.68 -12.20 -3.44
C SER A 183 -4.05 -12.57 -2.02
N THR A 184 -4.22 -13.86 -1.78
CA THR A 184 -4.29 -14.43 -0.41
C THR A 184 -2.91 -14.60 0.21
N CYS A 185 -1.84 -14.24 -0.51
CA CYS A 185 -0.45 -14.44 -0.12
C CYS A 185 -0.06 -15.90 0.20
N GLN A 186 -0.91 -16.85 -0.18
CA GLN A 186 -0.65 -18.29 -0.03
C GLN A 186 0.13 -18.83 -1.22
N LYS A 187 -0.22 -18.40 -2.41
CA LYS A 187 0.48 -18.73 -3.65
C LYS A 187 1.64 -17.78 -3.85
N LYS A 188 2.82 -18.22 -3.46
CA LYS A 188 4.06 -17.43 -3.56
C LYS A 188 5.28 -18.31 -3.72
N THR A 189 6.33 -17.71 -4.28
CA THR A 189 7.71 -18.24 -4.24
C THR A 189 8.58 -17.30 -3.43
N LYS A 190 9.89 -17.59 -3.32
CA LYS A 190 10.86 -16.67 -2.73
C LYS A 190 10.91 -15.31 -3.44
N TYR A 191 10.57 -15.26 -4.72
CA TYR A 191 10.74 -14.08 -5.58
C TYR A 191 9.44 -13.48 -6.10
N LYS A 192 8.29 -14.12 -5.85
CA LYS A 192 7.04 -13.75 -6.52
C LYS A 192 5.83 -14.01 -5.62
N VAL A 193 4.92 -13.04 -5.60
CA VAL A 193 3.57 -13.16 -5.05
C VAL A 193 2.59 -13.24 -6.22
N TYR A 194 1.78 -14.27 -6.27
CA TYR A 194 0.85 -14.48 -7.37
C TYR A 194 -0.40 -13.63 -7.20
N ASP A 195 -0.74 -12.93 -8.26
CA ASP A 195 -2.07 -12.39 -8.45
C ASP A 195 -3.03 -13.55 -8.71
N GLU A 196 -4.08 -13.62 -7.95
CA GLU A 196 -5.14 -14.63 -8.05
C GLU A 196 -6.38 -14.07 -8.75
N SER A 197 -6.32 -12.81 -9.23
CA SER A 197 -7.29 -12.24 -10.17
C SER A 197 -7.01 -12.75 -11.60
N GLU A 198 -7.92 -12.45 -12.52
CA GLU A 198 -7.77 -12.82 -13.95
C GLU A 198 -6.73 -11.98 -14.69
N ASN A 199 -6.18 -10.92 -14.06
CA ASN A 199 -5.29 -9.96 -14.72
C ASN A 199 -3.83 -10.42 -14.81
N GLY A 200 -3.41 -11.35 -13.96
CA GLY A 200 -2.04 -11.85 -13.94
C GLY A 200 -0.98 -10.81 -13.48
N ASN A 201 -1.39 -9.81 -12.74
CA ASN A 201 -0.55 -8.73 -12.20
C ASN A 201 0.32 -9.22 -11.03
N HIS A 202 1.16 -10.21 -11.27
CA HIS A 202 1.99 -10.80 -10.24
C HIS A 202 3.03 -9.81 -9.70
N LEU A 203 3.18 -9.74 -8.37
CA LEU A 203 4.21 -8.94 -7.75
C LEU A 203 5.53 -9.71 -7.72
N LEU A 204 6.61 -9.03 -8.05
CA LEU A 204 7.96 -9.55 -7.96
C LEU A 204 8.66 -8.98 -6.72
N LYS A 205 9.54 -9.78 -6.14
CA LYS A 205 10.43 -9.30 -5.10
C LYS A 205 11.33 -8.21 -5.68
N TYR A 206 11.40 -7.07 -4.97
CA TYR A 206 12.26 -5.98 -5.39
C TYR A 206 13.73 -6.39 -5.42
N SER A 207 14.41 -6.00 -6.48
CA SER A 207 15.86 -6.05 -6.65
C SER A 207 16.27 -4.84 -7.48
N ARG A 208 17.37 -4.20 -7.13
CA ARG A 208 17.90 -3.03 -7.83
C ARG A 208 18.18 -3.34 -9.31
N GLU A 209 18.58 -4.56 -9.61
CA GLU A 209 18.86 -5.04 -10.98
C GLU A 209 17.68 -4.92 -11.97
N TRP A 210 16.47 -4.67 -11.47
CA TRP A 210 15.29 -4.44 -12.34
C TRP A 210 15.34 -3.09 -13.05
N PHE A 211 16.22 -2.19 -12.63
CA PHE A 211 16.24 -0.79 -13.02
C PHE A 211 17.57 -0.36 -13.62
N GLU A 212 18.56 -1.21 -13.59
CA GLU A 212 19.83 -1.12 -14.32
C GLU A 212 19.68 -1.79 -15.70
#